data_c09b453e529cccf4d25b38740d83f044
#
_entry.id   c09b453e529cccf4d25b38740d83f044
#
_cell.length_a   1.000
_cell.length_b   1.000
_cell.length_c   1.000
_cell.angle_alpha   90.00
_cell.angle_beta   90.00
_cell.angle_gamma   90.00
#
_symmetry.space_group_name_H-M   'P 1'
#
loop_
_entity.id
_entity.type
_entity.pdbx_description
1 polymer ?
#
loop_
_entity_poly.entity_id
_entity_poly.type
_entity_poly.pdbx_seq_one_letter_code
_entity_poly.pdbx_strand_id
1 'polypeptide(L)'
;MSTNGSSAESGAGETSRVGEDWSHPLIGVLGGLGPAATAVFLDLLVRATTARTDQEHLDAVVTQHATVPDRTANILDPTQPDPGPVLARDAELLASWGADLLVLPCNTAHHYARQVEDAVAVPLVSIVQQTARIALEVAADRPVMVFATEGNVRARVYQDALERIGAEPLVPGRALQDR
;
A
#
# COMPACT_ATOMS: atom_id res chain seq x y z
N MET A 1 38.27 -26.40 40.59
CA MET A 1 36.81 -26.34 40.40
C MET A 1 36.52 -25.02 39.71
N SER A 2 36.45 -25.06 38.39
CA SER A 2 36.18 -23.89 37.54
C SER A 2 34.87 -24.13 36.84
N THR A 3 33.89 -23.30 37.09
CA THR A 3 32.59 -23.32 36.40
C THR A 3 32.63 -22.29 35.29
N ASN A 4 32.65 -22.79 34.07
CA ASN A 4 32.47 -22.02 32.87
C ASN A 4 30.97 -21.61 32.71
N GLY A 5 30.68 -20.32 32.78
CA GLY A 5 29.40 -19.73 32.40
C GLY A 5 29.40 -19.44 30.90
N SER A 6 28.68 -20.22 30.13
CA SER A 6 28.41 -19.97 28.73
C SER A 6 27.33 -18.90 28.60
N SER A 7 27.73 -17.73 28.15
CA SER A 7 26.83 -16.67 27.72
C SER A 7 26.28 -17.04 26.33
N ALA A 8 25.00 -17.34 26.25
CA ALA A 8 24.30 -17.48 24.98
C ALA A 8 24.05 -16.07 24.42
N GLU A 9 24.84 -15.66 23.44
CA GLU A 9 24.52 -14.51 22.59
C GLU A 9 23.32 -14.88 21.70
N SER A 10 22.19 -14.21 21.96
CA SER A 10 21.05 -14.23 21.07
C SER A 10 21.39 -13.44 19.80
N GLY A 11 21.82 -14.15 18.78
CA GLY A 11 21.95 -13.59 17.43
C GLY A 11 20.56 -13.21 16.90
N ALA A 12 20.22 -11.93 16.98
CA ALA A 12 19.19 -11.37 16.13
C ALA A 12 19.68 -11.55 14.70
N GLY A 13 19.00 -12.41 13.93
CA GLY A 13 19.34 -12.65 12.53
C GLY A 13 19.24 -11.34 11.75
N GLU A 14 20.38 -10.79 11.36
CA GLU A 14 20.47 -9.80 10.30
C GLU A 14 19.87 -10.45 9.05
N THR A 15 18.67 -10.01 8.67
CA THR A 15 18.09 -10.32 7.35
C THR A 15 18.96 -9.58 6.34
N SER A 16 19.91 -10.30 5.73
CA SER A 16 20.70 -9.77 4.62
C SER A 16 19.72 -9.41 3.49
N ARG A 17 19.71 -8.15 3.05
CA ARG A 17 18.96 -7.70 1.88
C ARG A 17 19.33 -8.59 0.68
N VAL A 18 18.34 -9.00 -0.07
CA VAL A 18 18.60 -9.61 -1.38
C VAL A 18 19.16 -8.50 -2.28
N GLY A 19 20.49 -8.48 -2.48
CA GLY A 19 21.21 -7.43 -3.19
C GLY A 19 21.79 -6.37 -2.24
N GLU A 20 23.02 -6.58 -1.75
CA GLU A 20 23.73 -5.63 -0.89
C GLU A 20 24.09 -4.29 -1.59
N ASP A 21 23.79 -4.16 -2.89
CA ASP A 21 24.24 -3.05 -3.76
C ASP A 21 23.12 -2.06 -4.16
N TRP A 22 21.97 -2.06 -3.47
CA TRP A 22 20.93 -1.05 -3.75
C TRP A 22 21.42 0.33 -3.32
N SER A 23 21.62 1.23 -4.29
CA SER A 23 22.10 2.60 -4.05
C SER A 23 21.00 3.57 -3.58
N HIS A 24 19.73 3.19 -3.79
CA HIS A 24 18.54 3.94 -3.41
C HIS A 24 17.65 3.13 -2.47
N PRO A 25 16.70 3.78 -1.76
CA PRO A 25 15.67 3.06 -1.02
C PRO A 25 14.91 2.10 -1.94
N LEU A 26 14.77 0.84 -1.51
CA LEU A 26 14.05 -0.19 -2.26
C LEU A 26 12.54 -0.06 -2.01
N ILE A 27 11.78 0.17 -3.08
CA ILE A 27 10.32 0.27 -3.01
C ILE A 27 9.70 -1.12 -3.15
N GLY A 28 8.95 -1.56 -2.15
CA GLY A 28 8.12 -2.76 -2.22
C GLY A 28 6.72 -2.41 -2.77
N VAL A 29 6.33 -3.02 -3.88
CA VAL A 29 5.03 -2.76 -4.53
C VAL A 29 4.11 -3.96 -4.33
N LEU A 30 3.05 -3.79 -3.55
CA LEU A 30 1.93 -4.73 -3.40
C LEU A 30 1.02 -4.64 -4.63
N GLY A 31 1.41 -5.32 -5.71
CA GLY A 31 0.77 -5.23 -7.01
C GLY A 31 -0.21 -6.36 -7.33
N GLY A 32 -0.85 -6.26 -8.49
CA GLY A 32 -1.79 -7.27 -8.99
C GLY A 32 -3.27 -7.01 -8.69
N LEU A 33 -3.61 -5.92 -7.99
CA LEU A 33 -4.96 -5.62 -7.48
C LEU A 33 -5.69 -4.42 -8.18
N GLY A 34 -5.77 -4.22 -9.47
CA GLY A 34 -5.45 -5.08 -10.59
C GLY A 34 -4.10 -4.83 -11.26
N PRO A 35 -3.74 -5.77 -12.12
CA PRO A 35 -2.48 -5.75 -12.83
C PRO A 35 -2.23 -4.49 -13.67
N ALA A 36 -3.25 -3.98 -14.34
CA ALA A 36 -3.16 -2.75 -15.12
C ALA A 36 -2.81 -1.52 -14.25
N ALA A 37 -3.37 -1.42 -13.05
CA ALA A 37 -3.06 -0.32 -12.13
C ALA A 37 -1.59 -0.39 -11.66
N THR A 38 -1.06 -1.60 -11.42
CA THR A 38 0.35 -1.81 -11.09
C THR A 38 1.25 -1.37 -12.24
N ALA A 39 0.93 -1.74 -13.48
CA ALA A 39 1.70 -1.34 -14.65
C ALA A 39 1.72 0.19 -14.84
N VAL A 40 0.56 0.85 -14.69
CA VAL A 40 0.45 2.31 -14.74
C VAL A 40 1.25 2.96 -13.61
N PHE A 41 1.20 2.41 -12.39
CA PHE A 41 1.99 2.91 -11.27
C PHE A 41 3.50 2.89 -11.58
N LEU A 42 4.01 1.79 -12.13
CA LEU A 42 5.44 1.67 -12.49
C LEU A 42 5.83 2.65 -13.60
N ASP A 43 4.99 2.81 -14.64
CA ASP A 43 5.22 3.83 -15.69
C ASP A 43 5.27 5.25 -15.11
N LEU A 44 4.33 5.57 -14.20
CA LEU A 44 4.30 6.86 -13.52
C LEU A 44 5.50 7.07 -12.59
N LEU A 45 5.96 6.03 -11.89
CA LEU A 45 7.15 6.09 -11.04
C LEU A 45 8.38 6.45 -11.87
N VAL A 46 8.57 5.79 -13.02
CA VAL A 46 9.66 6.11 -13.95
C VAL A 46 9.57 7.56 -14.44
N ARG A 47 8.39 8.00 -14.89
CA ARG A 47 8.17 9.37 -15.39
C ARG A 47 8.34 10.46 -14.33
N ALA A 48 8.01 10.17 -13.08
CA ALA A 48 8.11 11.11 -11.97
C ALA A 48 9.53 11.20 -11.41
N THR A 49 10.39 10.21 -11.68
CA THR A 49 11.77 10.21 -11.23
C THR A 49 12.62 11.10 -12.14
N THR A 50 13.29 12.09 -11.55
CA THR A 50 14.24 12.93 -12.28
C THR A 50 15.56 12.17 -12.45
N ALA A 51 15.71 11.47 -13.55
CA ALA A 51 16.86 10.66 -13.87
C ALA A 51 17.40 10.99 -15.28
N ARG A 52 18.72 10.92 -15.46
CA ARG A 52 19.43 11.10 -16.75
C ARG A 52 19.95 9.78 -17.29
N THR A 53 20.13 8.80 -16.41
CA THR A 53 20.61 7.46 -16.71
C THR A 53 19.72 6.45 -15.99
N ASP A 54 19.74 5.18 -16.41
CA ASP A 54 18.97 4.11 -15.78
C ASP A 54 19.34 3.95 -14.29
N GLN A 55 20.60 4.19 -13.93
CA GLN A 55 21.12 4.03 -12.58
C GLN A 55 20.67 5.13 -11.60
N GLU A 56 20.06 6.19 -12.09
CA GLU A 56 19.48 7.26 -11.26
C GLU A 56 18.01 7.02 -10.96
N HIS A 57 17.38 5.95 -11.48
CA HIS A 57 16.01 5.58 -11.17
C HIS A 57 15.91 4.87 -9.81
N LEU A 58 14.69 4.87 -9.26
CA LEU A 58 14.39 4.19 -8.00
C LEU A 58 14.33 2.68 -8.20
N ASP A 59 14.92 1.96 -7.25
CA ASP A 59 14.84 0.51 -7.20
C ASP A 59 13.48 0.04 -6.69
N ALA A 60 12.93 -1.01 -7.28
CA ALA A 60 11.63 -1.54 -6.89
C ALA A 60 11.55 -3.06 -6.99
N VAL A 61 10.88 -3.68 -6.03
CA VAL A 61 10.49 -5.07 -6.06
C VAL A 61 8.96 -5.16 -6.04
N VAL A 62 8.37 -6.01 -6.87
CA VAL A 62 6.93 -6.03 -7.13
C VAL A 62 6.38 -7.42 -6.94
N THR A 63 5.34 -7.57 -6.12
CA THR A 63 4.48 -8.75 -6.15
C THR A 63 3.34 -8.49 -7.13
N GLN A 64 3.29 -9.23 -8.24
CA GLN A 64 2.16 -9.17 -9.18
C GLN A 64 1.14 -10.26 -8.85
N HIS A 65 0.48 -10.16 -7.68
CA HIS A 65 -0.38 -11.18 -7.12
C HIS A 65 -1.84 -10.98 -7.58
N ALA A 66 -2.16 -11.36 -8.83
CA ALA A 66 -3.47 -11.12 -9.44
C ALA A 66 -4.62 -11.97 -8.84
N THR A 67 -4.29 -13.05 -8.10
CA THR A 67 -5.27 -13.95 -7.49
C THR A 67 -5.64 -13.61 -6.05
N VAL A 68 -5.22 -12.46 -5.54
CA VAL A 68 -5.71 -11.91 -4.26
C VAL A 68 -7.23 -11.80 -4.29
N PRO A 69 -7.96 -12.28 -3.26
CA PRO A 69 -9.42 -12.23 -3.21
C PRO A 69 -10.00 -10.85 -3.54
N ASP A 70 -11.21 -10.83 -4.10
CA ASP A 70 -11.87 -9.57 -4.48
C ASP A 70 -12.17 -8.70 -3.25
N ARG A 71 -11.62 -7.50 -3.23
CA ARG A 71 -11.74 -6.54 -2.14
C ARG A 71 -13.16 -6.03 -1.97
N THR A 72 -13.83 -5.71 -3.10
CA THR A 72 -15.21 -5.24 -3.09
C THR A 72 -16.16 -6.34 -2.62
N ALA A 73 -16.02 -7.55 -3.14
CA ALA A 73 -16.84 -8.68 -2.73
C ALA A 73 -16.76 -8.93 -1.21
N ASN A 74 -15.56 -8.98 -0.64
CA ASN A 74 -15.38 -9.18 0.81
C ASN A 74 -15.93 -8.00 1.64
N ILE A 75 -15.75 -6.74 1.21
CA ILE A 75 -16.29 -5.56 1.90
C ILE A 75 -17.83 -5.59 1.92
N LEU A 76 -18.46 -6.01 0.82
CA LEU A 76 -19.91 -6.07 0.71
C LEU A 76 -20.50 -7.28 1.43
N ASP A 77 -19.79 -8.40 1.43
CA ASP A 77 -20.15 -9.66 2.06
C ASP A 77 -18.93 -10.28 2.80
N PRO A 78 -18.81 -10.11 4.12
CA PRO A 78 -17.71 -10.65 4.90
C PRO A 78 -17.58 -12.17 4.90
N THR A 79 -18.52 -12.91 4.32
CA THR A 79 -18.40 -14.36 4.13
C THR A 79 -17.53 -14.73 2.92
N GLN A 80 -17.27 -13.78 2.04
CA GLN A 80 -16.34 -13.95 0.93
C GLN A 80 -14.88 -14.00 1.44
N PRO A 81 -13.96 -14.62 0.68
CA PRO A 81 -12.56 -14.73 1.08
C PRO A 81 -11.94 -13.36 1.43
N ASP A 82 -11.29 -13.29 2.60
CA ASP A 82 -10.63 -12.07 3.09
C ASP A 82 -9.29 -11.86 2.36
N PRO A 83 -9.08 -10.72 1.67
CA PRO A 83 -7.81 -10.38 1.05
C PRO A 83 -6.72 -9.95 2.05
N GLY A 84 -7.08 -9.53 3.24
CA GLY A 84 -6.15 -8.98 4.24
C GLY A 84 -4.97 -9.89 4.58
N PRO A 85 -5.19 -11.17 4.94
CA PRO A 85 -4.09 -12.11 5.23
C PRO A 85 -3.14 -12.35 4.04
N VAL A 86 -3.66 -12.26 2.81
CA VAL A 86 -2.83 -12.40 1.59
C VAL A 86 -1.96 -11.16 1.41
N LEU A 87 -2.54 -9.97 1.58
CA LEU A 87 -1.81 -8.70 1.50
C LEU A 87 -0.74 -8.59 2.59
N ALA A 88 -1.04 -9.03 3.81
CA ALA A 88 -0.08 -9.07 4.92
C ALA A 88 1.13 -9.97 4.58
N ARG A 89 0.88 -11.17 4.05
CA ARG A 89 1.94 -12.09 3.61
C ARG A 89 2.78 -11.50 2.47
N ASP A 90 2.15 -10.85 1.50
CA ASP A 90 2.89 -10.18 0.40
C ASP A 90 3.76 -9.03 0.96
N ALA A 91 3.29 -8.32 1.96
CA ALA A 91 4.08 -7.29 2.65
C ALA A 91 5.28 -7.89 3.41
N GLU A 92 5.09 -8.99 4.14
CA GLU A 92 6.17 -9.73 4.80
C GLU A 92 7.23 -10.19 3.80
N LEU A 93 6.79 -10.69 2.63
CA LEU A 93 7.69 -11.11 1.55
C LEU A 93 8.52 -9.93 1.03
N LEU A 94 7.89 -8.79 0.73
CA LEU A 94 8.58 -7.58 0.27
C LEU A 94 9.55 -7.05 1.33
N ALA A 95 9.14 -7.04 2.60
CA ALA A 95 10.00 -6.67 3.73
C ALA A 95 11.21 -7.62 3.85
N SER A 96 11.01 -8.93 3.67
CA SER A 96 12.09 -9.93 3.70
C SER A 96 13.10 -9.76 2.56
N TRP A 97 12.68 -9.17 1.44
CA TRP A 97 13.56 -8.82 0.32
C TRP A 97 14.27 -7.49 0.51
N GLY A 98 14.05 -6.82 1.64
CA GLY A 98 14.73 -5.59 2.03
C GLY A 98 14.04 -4.30 1.59
N ALA A 99 12.74 -4.34 1.27
CA ALA A 99 12.00 -3.12 0.97
C ALA A 99 12.08 -2.12 2.14
N ASP A 100 12.42 -0.87 1.85
CA ASP A 100 12.51 0.22 2.82
C ASP A 100 11.17 0.93 3.03
N LEU A 101 10.28 0.84 2.04
CA LEU A 101 8.90 1.32 2.09
C LEU A 101 7.99 0.47 1.22
N LEU A 102 6.70 0.45 1.56
CA LEU A 102 5.68 -0.25 0.79
C LEU A 102 4.74 0.74 0.10
N VAL A 103 4.27 0.37 -1.08
CA VAL A 103 3.18 1.03 -1.80
C VAL A 103 2.14 0.01 -2.24
N LEU A 104 0.87 0.42 -2.24
CA LEU A 104 -0.27 -0.40 -2.61
C LEU A 104 -1.10 0.35 -3.65
N PRO A 105 -0.85 0.15 -4.97
CA PRO A 105 -1.54 0.87 -6.04
C PRO A 105 -2.98 0.35 -6.28
N CYS A 106 -3.76 0.31 -5.21
CA CYS A 106 -5.16 -0.10 -5.20
C CYS A 106 -5.94 0.65 -4.12
N ASN A 107 -6.86 1.52 -4.52
CA ASN A 107 -7.64 2.33 -3.59
C ASN A 107 -8.48 1.48 -2.63
N THR A 108 -9.25 0.51 -3.14
CA THR A 108 -10.14 -0.33 -2.33
C THR A 108 -9.38 -1.21 -1.34
N ALA A 109 -8.15 -1.66 -1.71
CA ALA A 109 -7.32 -2.47 -0.85
C ALA A 109 -6.83 -1.72 0.41
N HIS A 110 -6.89 -0.38 0.43
CA HIS A 110 -6.57 0.40 1.61
C HIS A 110 -7.54 0.19 2.78
N HIS A 111 -8.70 -0.43 2.55
CA HIS A 111 -9.55 -0.96 3.63
C HIS A 111 -8.78 -1.96 4.53
N TYR A 112 -7.84 -2.69 3.96
CA TYR A 112 -7.01 -3.70 4.62
C TYR A 112 -5.62 -3.17 5.01
N ALA A 113 -5.35 -1.87 4.84
CA ALA A 113 -4.03 -1.27 5.09
C ALA A 113 -3.50 -1.57 6.50
N ARG A 114 -4.38 -1.56 7.52
CA ARG A 114 -3.99 -1.88 8.89
C ARG A 114 -3.41 -3.29 9.03
N GLN A 115 -3.98 -4.30 8.35
CA GLN A 115 -3.46 -5.66 8.38
C GLN A 115 -2.05 -5.75 7.75
N VAL A 116 -1.78 -4.94 6.73
CA VAL A 116 -0.44 -4.79 6.13
C VAL A 116 0.52 -4.12 7.12
N GLU A 117 0.10 -3.01 7.73
CA GLU A 117 0.91 -2.23 8.69
C GLU A 117 1.20 -3.02 9.97
N ASP A 118 0.25 -3.84 10.44
CA ASP A 118 0.42 -4.68 11.63
C ASP A 118 1.38 -5.89 11.37
N ALA A 119 1.55 -6.29 10.09
CA ALA A 119 2.39 -7.43 9.72
C ALA A 119 3.88 -7.09 9.61
N VAL A 120 4.24 -5.84 9.31
CA VAL A 120 5.63 -5.43 9.05
C VAL A 120 5.96 -4.09 9.67
N ALA A 121 7.24 -3.88 10.00
CA ALA A 121 7.74 -2.58 10.48
C ALA A 121 8.02 -1.59 9.32
N VAL A 122 7.99 -2.06 8.08
CA VAL A 122 8.23 -1.25 6.88
C VAL A 122 7.04 -0.32 6.64
N PRO A 123 7.23 1.01 6.50
CA PRO A 123 6.13 1.95 6.37
C PRO A 123 5.36 1.78 5.06
N LEU A 124 4.02 1.83 5.14
CA LEU A 124 3.14 1.88 3.97
C LEU A 124 2.86 3.34 3.56
N VAL A 125 3.27 3.71 2.35
CA VAL A 125 2.90 5.00 1.76
C VAL A 125 1.50 4.90 1.18
N SER A 126 0.53 5.47 1.89
CA SER A 126 -0.88 5.38 1.51
C SER A 126 -1.23 6.38 0.39
N ILE A 127 -1.63 5.86 -0.79
CA ILE A 127 -2.15 6.70 -1.88
C ILE A 127 -3.43 7.42 -1.49
N VAL A 128 -4.23 6.83 -0.60
CA VAL A 128 -5.49 7.44 -0.11
C VAL A 128 -5.18 8.69 0.71
N GLN A 129 -4.23 8.62 1.63
CA GLN A 129 -3.83 9.78 2.43
C GLN A 129 -3.19 10.89 1.58
N GLN A 130 -2.31 10.51 0.63
CA GLN A 130 -1.69 11.49 -0.27
C GLN A 130 -2.73 12.16 -1.16
N THR A 131 -3.66 11.39 -1.74
CA THR A 131 -4.75 11.93 -2.56
C THR A 131 -5.66 12.85 -1.75
N ALA A 132 -6.03 12.47 -0.52
CA ALA A 132 -6.86 13.30 0.35
C ALA A 132 -6.20 14.65 0.66
N ARG A 133 -4.88 14.67 0.95
CA ARG A 133 -4.13 15.91 1.18
C ARG A 133 -4.14 16.83 -0.04
N ILE A 134 -3.82 16.29 -1.22
CA ILE A 134 -3.83 17.06 -2.47
C ILE A 134 -5.25 17.56 -2.77
N ALA A 135 -6.26 16.72 -2.57
CA ALA A 135 -7.66 17.12 -2.79
C ALA A 135 -8.08 18.28 -1.88
N LEU A 136 -7.67 18.26 -0.61
CA LEU A 136 -7.93 19.38 0.32
C LEU A 136 -7.28 20.68 -0.16
N GLU A 137 -6.01 20.63 -0.57
CA GLU A 137 -5.27 21.80 -1.10
C GLU A 137 -5.98 22.38 -2.34
N VAL A 138 -6.43 21.52 -3.27
CA VAL A 138 -7.11 21.95 -4.51
C VAL A 138 -8.54 22.43 -4.24
N ALA A 139 -9.25 21.76 -3.34
CA ALA A 139 -10.64 22.11 -3.02
C ALA A 139 -10.75 23.42 -2.23
N ALA A 140 -9.70 23.81 -1.51
CA ALA A 140 -9.74 24.86 -0.49
C ALA A 140 -10.88 24.54 0.50
N ASP A 141 -11.84 25.43 0.70
CA ASP A 141 -12.98 25.21 1.63
C ASP A 141 -14.20 24.53 0.99
N ARG A 142 -14.05 23.98 -0.23
CA ARG A 142 -15.17 23.31 -0.94
C ARG A 142 -15.20 21.82 -0.61
N PRO A 143 -16.41 21.21 -0.57
CA PRO A 143 -16.55 19.76 -0.42
C PRO A 143 -15.83 19.00 -1.55
N VAL A 144 -15.32 17.81 -1.22
CA VAL A 144 -14.61 16.92 -2.15
C VAL A 144 -15.53 15.76 -2.56
N MET A 145 -15.88 15.70 -3.86
CA MET A 145 -16.68 14.60 -4.38
C MET A 145 -15.82 13.35 -4.60
N VAL A 146 -16.22 12.23 -4.02
CA VAL A 146 -15.54 10.93 -4.12
C VAL A 146 -16.25 10.04 -5.13
N PHE A 147 -15.61 9.81 -6.29
CA PHE A 147 -16.03 8.81 -7.27
C PHE A 147 -15.14 7.58 -7.12
N ALA A 148 -15.71 6.45 -6.70
CA ALA A 148 -14.96 5.23 -6.44
C ALA A 148 -15.84 3.99 -6.61
N THR A 149 -15.25 2.79 -6.52
CA THR A 149 -16.01 1.54 -6.53
C THR A 149 -16.97 1.47 -5.35
N GLU A 150 -18.05 0.70 -5.48
CA GLU A 150 -19.04 0.50 -4.40
C GLU A 150 -18.35 0.04 -3.09
N GLY A 151 -17.42 -0.91 -3.17
CA GLY A 151 -16.65 -1.37 -2.01
C GLY A 151 -15.86 -0.25 -1.35
N ASN A 152 -15.21 0.62 -2.11
CA ASN A 152 -14.46 1.76 -1.58
C ASN A 152 -15.38 2.75 -0.84
N VAL A 153 -16.52 3.10 -1.47
CA VAL A 153 -17.54 3.99 -0.88
C VAL A 153 -18.15 3.37 0.37
N ARG A 154 -18.49 2.07 0.33
CA ARG A 154 -19.08 1.35 1.46
C ARG A 154 -18.11 1.25 2.65
N ALA A 155 -16.85 1.00 2.38
CA ALA A 155 -15.79 0.96 3.39
C ALA A 155 -15.32 2.35 3.85
N ARG A 156 -15.87 3.43 3.28
CA ARG A 156 -15.54 4.83 3.62
C ARG A 156 -14.05 5.17 3.47
N VAL A 157 -13.32 4.48 2.58
CA VAL A 157 -11.86 4.59 2.47
C VAL A 157 -11.39 6.04 2.29
N TYR A 158 -12.00 6.78 1.36
CA TYR A 158 -11.69 8.20 1.14
C TYR A 158 -12.45 9.14 2.07
N GLN A 159 -13.68 8.83 2.42
CA GLN A 159 -14.48 9.68 3.31
C GLN A 159 -13.76 9.85 4.65
N ASP A 160 -13.33 8.75 5.27
CA ASP A 160 -12.63 8.79 6.56
C ASP A 160 -11.25 9.47 6.45
N ALA A 161 -10.57 9.34 5.32
CA ALA A 161 -9.30 10.01 5.09
C ALA A 161 -9.47 11.54 4.95
N LEU A 162 -10.50 11.99 4.23
CA LEU A 162 -10.84 13.40 4.06
C LEU A 162 -11.32 14.04 5.37
N GLU A 163 -12.23 13.38 6.08
CA GLU A 163 -12.76 13.85 7.37
C GLU A 163 -11.64 14.03 8.41
N ARG A 164 -10.67 13.11 8.46
CA ARG A 164 -9.51 13.20 9.38
C ARG A 164 -8.65 14.44 9.18
N ILE A 165 -8.63 14.99 7.98
CA ILE A 165 -7.86 16.21 7.65
C ILE A 165 -8.73 17.45 7.55
N GLY A 166 -10.02 17.37 7.94
CA GLY A 166 -10.95 18.48 7.98
C GLY A 166 -11.65 18.82 6.66
N ALA A 167 -11.56 17.95 5.64
CA ALA A 167 -12.29 18.12 4.39
C ALA A 167 -13.69 17.47 4.48
N GLU A 168 -14.68 18.04 3.81
CA GLU A 168 -16.03 17.50 3.69
C GLU A 168 -16.12 16.56 2.48
N PRO A 169 -16.27 15.22 2.67
CA PRO A 169 -16.47 14.30 1.56
C PRO A 169 -17.94 14.27 1.12
N LEU A 170 -18.16 14.31 -0.19
CA LEU A 170 -19.46 14.02 -0.80
C LEU A 170 -19.36 12.72 -1.60
N VAL A 171 -20.45 11.97 -1.66
CA VAL A 171 -20.57 10.75 -2.45
C VAL A 171 -21.73 10.91 -3.41
N PRO A 172 -21.60 10.51 -4.68
CA PRO A 172 -22.71 10.53 -5.64
C PRO A 172 -23.90 9.73 -5.13
N GLY A 173 -25.12 10.21 -5.39
CA GLY A 173 -26.32 9.41 -5.15
C GLY A 173 -26.33 8.13 -6.00
N ARG A 174 -27.04 7.08 -5.56
CA ARG A 174 -27.09 5.75 -6.19
C ARG A 174 -27.26 5.80 -7.72
N ALA A 175 -28.15 6.66 -8.23
CA ALA A 175 -28.42 6.77 -9.67
C ALA A 175 -27.21 7.23 -10.52
N LEU A 176 -26.19 7.87 -9.88
CA LEU A 176 -24.92 8.26 -10.53
C LEU A 176 -23.83 7.24 -10.30
N GLN A 177 -23.89 6.50 -9.18
CA GLN A 177 -22.91 5.48 -8.83
C GLN A 177 -23.05 4.22 -9.70
N ASP A 178 -24.28 3.91 -10.17
CA ASP A 178 -24.63 2.72 -10.98
C ASP A 178 -24.44 2.93 -12.50
N ARG A 179 -23.88 4.07 -12.93
CA ARG A 179 -23.56 4.39 -14.33
C ARG A 179 -22.10 4.21 -14.66
#